data_39773ad1a441d78b9a83261243b40504
#
_entry.id   39773ad1a441d78b9a83261243b40504
#
_cell.length_a   1.000
_cell.length_b   1.000
_cell.length_c   1.000
_cell.angle_alpha   90.00
_cell.angle_beta   90.00
_cell.angle_gamma   90.00
#
_symmetry.space_group_name_H-M   'P 1'
#
loop_
_entity.id
_entity.type
_entity.pdbx_description
1 polymer ?
#
loop_
_entity_poly.entity_id
_entity_poly.type
_entity_poly.pdbx_seq_one_letter_code
_entity_poly.pdbx_strand_id
1 'polypeptide(L)'
;MSDLKVPTYGDTLVHDQHKFFCSFTMTDDTQDTPLIQEPRLWQDERWTARVIKNEDDDGWAVAMFKAGESEPALVGPWTMGRDKKNPKPLDGSAFITLVKTASEFVRRSEQQLHAQLNQSVTVNGQDGRVTVLLRIVPDEDNPYAVLSAQGDGGDTLAEFKVDAGFKLNRQTAQAWVDADLAKPGSGRR
;
A
#
# COMPACT_ATOMS: atom_id res chain seq x y z
N MET A 1 23.00 17.57 -69.53
CA MET A 1 23.01 16.27 -70.22
C MET A 1 22.74 15.22 -69.18
N SER A 2 21.56 14.85 -69.25
CA SER A 2 20.91 13.53 -69.39
C SER A 2 20.75 12.87 -67.99
N ASP A 3 19.70 12.44 -67.55
CA ASP A 3 18.31 12.15 -67.80
C ASP A 3 17.80 11.34 -66.62
N LEU A 4 16.79 11.82 -66.02
CA LEU A 4 15.54 11.22 -65.66
C LEU A 4 15.43 9.68 -65.76
N LYS A 5 15.05 9.01 -64.72
CA LYS A 5 13.94 8.04 -64.78
C LYS A 5 13.35 7.70 -63.40
N VAL A 6 12.12 8.14 -63.22
CA VAL A 6 11.15 7.56 -62.27
C VAL A 6 10.51 6.37 -62.97
N PRO A 7 10.14 5.35 -62.26
CA PRO A 7 8.92 4.62 -62.59
C PRO A 7 7.90 4.64 -61.46
N THR A 8 6.74 4.92 -61.91
CA THR A 8 5.41 4.91 -61.34
C THR A 8 4.90 3.50 -61.07
N TYR A 9 4.12 3.38 -60.01
CA TYR A 9 2.85 2.66 -59.89
C TYR A 9 2.81 1.13 -59.88
N GLY A 10 2.18 0.63 -58.84
CA GLY A 10 1.69 -0.74 -58.73
C GLY A 10 0.83 -0.90 -57.47
N ASP A 11 -0.41 -0.46 -57.58
CA ASP A 11 -1.51 -0.79 -56.69
C ASP A 11 -1.66 -2.31 -56.53
N THR A 12 -1.75 -2.81 -55.31
CA THR A 12 -2.56 -4.00 -55.07
C THR A 12 -2.96 -4.02 -53.57
N LEU A 13 -4.20 -3.69 -53.31
CA LEU A 13 -4.97 -3.99 -52.13
C LEU A 13 -4.99 -5.50 -51.88
N VAL A 14 -4.48 -5.95 -50.78
CA VAL A 14 -4.91 -7.21 -50.19
C VAL A 14 -5.21 -6.97 -48.71
N HIS A 15 -6.49 -6.95 -48.45
CA HIS A 15 -7.12 -7.10 -47.17
C HIS A 15 -6.66 -8.43 -46.56
N ASP A 16 -5.96 -8.39 -45.44
CA ASP A 16 -5.93 -9.53 -44.52
C ASP A 16 -6.07 -9.05 -43.06
N GLN A 17 -7.30 -9.16 -42.61
CA GLN A 17 -7.76 -8.96 -41.27
C GLN A 17 -7.33 -10.15 -40.41
N HIS A 18 -6.08 -10.23 -40.01
CA HIS A 18 -5.73 -11.11 -38.91
C HIS A 18 -5.91 -10.37 -37.56
N LYS A 19 -7.10 -10.54 -37.02
CA LYS A 19 -7.40 -10.34 -35.61
C LYS A 19 -6.41 -11.16 -34.79
N PHE A 20 -5.32 -10.56 -34.34
CA PHE A 20 -4.62 -11.03 -33.17
C PHE A 20 -5.45 -10.69 -31.93
N PHE A 21 -6.37 -11.57 -31.63
CA PHE A 21 -7.02 -11.65 -30.33
C PHE A 21 -5.94 -12.16 -29.37
N CYS A 22 -5.16 -11.23 -28.81
CA CYS A 22 -4.27 -11.54 -27.70
C CYS A 22 -5.15 -11.80 -26.51
N SER A 23 -5.53 -13.08 -26.32
CA SER A 23 -6.15 -13.58 -25.11
C SER A 23 -5.13 -13.44 -24.01
N PHE A 24 -5.17 -12.31 -23.31
CA PHE A 24 -4.43 -12.10 -22.07
C PHE A 24 -5.15 -12.88 -20.98
N THR A 25 -4.88 -14.18 -20.93
CA THR A 25 -5.21 -14.99 -19.74
C THR A 25 -4.26 -14.54 -18.64
N MET A 26 -4.73 -13.62 -17.79
CA MET A 26 -4.16 -13.43 -16.46
C MET A 26 -4.41 -14.70 -15.64
N THR A 27 -3.58 -15.67 -15.78
CA THR A 27 -3.34 -16.68 -14.76
C THR A 27 -2.15 -16.19 -13.95
N ASP A 28 -2.41 -15.25 -13.04
CA ASP A 28 -1.50 -14.98 -11.92
C ASP A 28 -1.70 -16.11 -10.89
N ASP A 29 -1.35 -17.31 -11.31
CA ASP A 29 -1.23 -18.48 -10.46
C ASP A 29 0.28 -18.73 -10.27
N THR A 30 0.95 -17.73 -9.72
CA THR A 30 2.28 -17.93 -9.14
C THR A 30 2.05 -18.74 -7.87
N GLN A 31 1.98 -20.04 -8.01
CA GLN A 31 2.06 -20.95 -6.88
C GLN A 31 3.42 -20.74 -6.23
N ASP A 32 3.43 -19.93 -5.16
CA ASP A 32 4.59 -19.75 -4.29
C ASP A 32 4.99 -21.12 -3.75
N THR A 33 5.96 -21.75 -4.40
CA THR A 33 6.48 -23.02 -3.93
C THR A 33 7.27 -22.78 -2.65
N PRO A 34 6.90 -23.41 -1.53
CA PRO A 34 7.63 -23.22 -0.28
C PRO A 34 9.10 -23.63 -0.44
N LEU A 35 10.00 -22.74 -0.04
CA LEU A 35 11.46 -23.00 -0.09
C LEU A 35 11.92 -23.91 1.04
N ILE A 36 11.27 -23.84 2.22
CA ILE A 36 11.54 -24.67 3.40
C ILE A 36 10.22 -25.24 3.91
N GLN A 37 10.20 -26.54 4.21
CA GLN A 37 9.03 -27.25 4.72
C GLN A 37 9.45 -28.15 5.88
N GLU A 38 9.50 -27.56 7.07
CA GLU A 38 9.85 -28.27 8.30
C GLU A 38 8.70 -28.20 9.31
N PRO A 39 8.61 -29.12 10.28
CA PRO A 39 7.52 -29.14 11.25
C PRO A 39 7.33 -27.86 12.07
N ARG A 40 8.36 -27.02 12.17
CA ARG A 40 8.35 -25.76 12.91
C ARG A 40 8.77 -24.54 12.09
N LEU A 41 9.12 -24.73 10.82
CA LEU A 41 9.59 -23.67 9.94
C LEU A 41 9.12 -23.90 8.51
N TRP A 42 8.31 -22.99 8.01
CA TRP A 42 7.91 -22.95 6.61
C TRP A 42 8.28 -21.61 6.00
N GLN A 43 8.82 -21.62 4.80
CA GLN A 43 9.25 -20.42 4.10
C GLN A 43 8.92 -20.51 2.62
N ASP A 44 8.34 -19.46 2.08
CA ASP A 44 8.25 -19.16 0.66
C ASP A 44 9.07 -17.89 0.32
N GLU A 45 8.90 -17.36 -0.88
CA GLU A 45 9.61 -16.16 -1.34
C GLU A 45 9.23 -14.89 -0.55
N ARG A 46 8.05 -14.85 0.05
CA ARG A 46 7.47 -13.66 0.67
C ARG A 46 7.32 -13.77 2.18
N TRP A 47 7.13 -14.99 2.68
CA TRP A 47 6.79 -15.22 4.08
C TRP A 47 7.59 -16.34 4.71
N THR A 48 7.87 -16.17 6.00
CA THR A 48 8.42 -17.22 6.86
C THR A 48 7.49 -17.42 8.06
N ALA A 49 7.00 -18.63 8.24
CA ALA A 49 6.25 -19.03 9.43
C ALA A 49 7.16 -19.82 10.36
N ARG A 50 7.31 -19.40 11.61
CA ARG A 50 8.12 -20.07 12.62
C ARG A 50 7.29 -20.37 13.86
N VAL A 51 7.23 -21.63 14.26
CA VAL A 51 6.60 -22.03 15.53
C VAL A 51 7.60 -21.84 16.67
N ILE A 52 7.22 -21.03 17.63
CA ILE A 52 8.04 -20.62 18.79
C ILE A 52 7.30 -20.92 20.08
N LYS A 53 7.98 -20.87 21.20
CA LYS A 53 7.33 -20.83 22.52
C LYS A 53 6.63 -19.48 22.70
N ASN A 54 5.49 -19.46 23.40
CA ASN A 54 4.86 -18.22 23.81
C ASN A 54 5.69 -17.51 24.91
N GLU A 55 5.32 -16.28 25.24
CA GLU A 55 6.05 -15.47 26.23
C GLU A 55 6.07 -16.10 27.63
N ASP A 56 5.01 -16.83 28.00
CA ASP A 56 4.87 -17.48 29.30
C ASP A 56 5.54 -18.87 29.37
N ASP A 57 6.11 -19.34 28.23
CA ASP A 57 6.75 -20.67 28.04
C ASP A 57 5.82 -21.87 28.37
N ASP A 58 4.54 -21.65 28.49
CA ASP A 58 3.53 -22.66 28.79
C ASP A 58 2.76 -23.16 27.53
N GLY A 59 2.97 -22.52 26.38
CA GLY A 59 2.31 -22.82 25.11
C GLY A 59 3.19 -22.60 23.89
N TRP A 60 2.54 -22.58 22.75
CA TRP A 60 3.17 -22.37 21.45
C TRP A 60 2.51 -21.21 20.71
N ALA A 61 3.34 -20.47 19.99
CA ALA A 61 2.93 -19.39 19.09
C ALA A 61 3.51 -19.63 17.70
N VAL A 62 2.92 -19.02 16.71
CA VAL A 62 3.49 -18.93 15.36
C VAL A 62 3.80 -17.46 15.06
N ALA A 63 5.04 -17.21 14.66
CA ALA A 63 5.49 -15.90 14.22
C ALA A 63 5.59 -15.90 12.69
N MET A 64 4.99 -14.89 12.07
CA MET A 64 5.00 -14.68 10.63
C MET A 64 5.92 -13.50 10.31
N PHE A 65 6.96 -13.76 9.53
CA PHE A 65 7.92 -12.76 9.07
C PHE A 65 7.73 -12.49 7.59
N LYS A 66 7.72 -11.23 7.21
CA LYS A 66 7.79 -10.84 5.80
C LYS A 66 9.24 -10.94 5.32
N ALA A 67 9.44 -11.31 4.07
CA ALA A 67 10.79 -11.44 3.51
C ALA A 67 11.60 -10.14 3.66
N GLY A 68 12.81 -10.27 4.23
CA GLY A 68 13.70 -9.14 4.51
C GLY A 68 13.44 -8.42 5.84
N GLU A 69 12.40 -8.77 6.59
CA GLU A 69 12.12 -8.19 7.91
C GLU A 69 12.64 -9.08 9.04
N SER A 70 13.27 -8.47 10.03
CA SER A 70 13.77 -9.17 11.23
C SER A 70 12.74 -9.32 12.33
N GLU A 71 11.71 -8.48 12.32
CA GLU A 71 10.60 -8.51 13.27
C GLU A 71 9.39 -9.23 12.67
N PRO A 72 8.65 -9.98 13.50
CA PRO A 72 7.46 -10.64 13.01
C PRO A 72 6.34 -9.64 12.72
N ALA A 73 5.77 -9.71 11.53
CA ALA A 73 4.59 -8.92 11.15
C ALA A 73 3.33 -9.34 11.92
N LEU A 74 3.27 -10.60 12.36
CA LEU A 74 2.17 -11.15 13.14
C LEU A 74 2.68 -12.28 14.03
N VAL A 75 2.25 -12.28 15.29
CA VAL A 75 2.42 -13.41 16.21
C VAL A 75 1.02 -13.85 16.67
N GLY A 76 0.74 -15.12 16.59
CA GLY A 76 -0.54 -15.67 16.99
C GLY A 76 -0.40 -16.98 17.76
N PRO A 77 -1.42 -17.40 18.51
CA PRO A 77 -1.40 -18.65 19.24
C PRO A 77 -1.31 -19.85 18.29
N TRP A 78 -0.52 -20.85 18.67
CA TRP A 78 -0.39 -22.08 17.91
C TRP A 78 -0.87 -23.27 18.74
N THR A 79 -1.51 -24.22 18.10
CA THR A 79 -2.09 -25.39 18.79
C THR A 79 -1.01 -26.39 19.22
N MET A 80 -1.23 -27.02 20.37
CA MET A 80 -0.42 -28.13 20.83
C MET A 80 -0.63 -29.37 19.94
N GLY A 81 0.42 -30.15 19.80
CA GLY A 81 0.35 -31.44 19.15
C GLY A 81 -0.36 -32.49 20.02
N ARG A 82 -0.42 -33.70 19.51
CA ARG A 82 -1.10 -34.83 20.19
C ARG A 82 -0.53 -35.13 21.58
N ASP A 83 0.77 -34.91 21.79
CA ASP A 83 1.48 -35.22 23.03
C ASP A 83 1.54 -34.07 24.05
N LYS A 84 0.89 -32.95 23.79
CA LYS A 84 0.87 -31.70 24.60
C LYS A 84 2.25 -31.08 24.90
N LYS A 85 3.34 -31.79 24.67
CA LYS A 85 4.71 -31.26 24.85
C LYS A 85 5.27 -30.61 23.62
N ASN A 86 4.79 -31.02 22.46
CA ASN A 86 5.23 -30.51 21.17
C ASN A 86 4.09 -29.75 20.47
N PRO A 87 4.42 -28.74 19.65
CA PRO A 87 3.41 -28.05 18.85
C PRO A 87 2.84 -28.99 17.78
N LYS A 88 1.67 -28.69 17.30
CA LYS A 88 1.18 -29.26 16.06
C LYS A 88 2.19 -28.92 14.94
N PRO A 89 2.64 -29.88 14.12
CA PRO A 89 3.51 -29.57 12.98
C PRO A 89 2.80 -28.60 12.01
N LEU A 90 3.58 -27.71 11.42
CA LEU A 90 3.13 -26.94 10.28
C LEU A 90 2.87 -27.85 9.10
N ASP A 91 1.81 -27.64 8.38
CA ASP A 91 1.48 -28.27 7.11
C ASP A 91 1.15 -27.20 6.06
N GLY A 92 1.06 -27.60 4.78
CA GLY A 92 0.84 -26.69 3.67
C GLY A 92 -0.46 -25.88 3.82
N SER A 93 -1.53 -26.51 4.28
CA SER A 93 -2.81 -25.83 4.46
C SER A 93 -2.76 -24.80 5.59
N ALA A 94 -2.07 -25.13 6.68
CA ALA A 94 -1.85 -24.22 7.78
C ALA A 94 -0.98 -23.02 7.35
N PHE A 95 0.11 -23.28 6.62
CA PHE A 95 0.98 -22.22 6.10
C PHE A 95 0.21 -21.24 5.19
N ILE A 96 -0.55 -21.75 4.22
CA ILE A 96 -1.38 -20.90 3.33
C ILE A 96 -2.36 -20.06 4.13
N THR A 97 -2.99 -20.63 5.16
CA THR A 97 -3.93 -19.91 6.04
C THR A 97 -3.22 -18.81 6.82
N LEU A 98 -2.04 -19.10 7.36
CA LEU A 98 -1.21 -18.12 8.07
C LEU A 98 -0.76 -16.98 7.18
N VAL A 99 -0.29 -17.27 5.98
CA VAL A 99 0.10 -16.26 4.97
C VAL A 99 -1.08 -15.35 4.64
N LYS A 100 -2.26 -15.92 4.40
CA LYS A 100 -3.47 -15.12 4.15
C LYS A 100 -3.80 -14.22 5.32
N THR A 101 -3.78 -14.74 6.55
CA THR A 101 -4.07 -13.97 7.77
C THR A 101 -3.06 -12.85 8.00
N ALA A 102 -1.75 -13.15 7.87
CA ALA A 102 -0.69 -12.17 8.02
C ALA A 102 -0.76 -11.07 6.96
N SER A 103 -1.00 -11.44 5.69
CA SER A 103 -1.15 -10.48 4.59
C SER A 103 -2.35 -9.55 4.82
N GLU A 104 -3.48 -10.09 5.28
CA GLU A 104 -4.66 -9.29 5.63
C GLU A 104 -4.39 -8.34 6.80
N PHE A 105 -3.67 -8.81 7.82
CA PHE A 105 -3.29 -7.99 8.97
C PHE A 105 -2.39 -6.83 8.55
N VAL A 106 -1.32 -7.12 7.80
CA VAL A 106 -0.39 -6.08 7.30
C VAL A 106 -1.13 -5.08 6.43
N ARG A 107 -1.95 -5.53 5.48
CA ARG A 107 -2.74 -4.65 4.63
C ARG A 107 -3.64 -3.70 5.43
N ARG A 108 -4.32 -4.21 6.47
CA ARG A 108 -5.18 -3.38 7.32
C ARG A 108 -4.36 -2.37 8.15
N SER A 109 -3.22 -2.79 8.67
CA SER A 109 -2.31 -1.90 9.42
C SER A 109 -1.77 -0.78 8.53
N GLU A 110 -1.35 -1.10 7.30
CA GLU A 110 -0.90 -0.11 6.32
C GLU A 110 -2.02 0.87 5.94
N GLN A 111 -3.24 0.38 5.71
CA GLN A 111 -4.40 1.23 5.43
C GLN A 111 -4.73 2.15 6.61
N GLN A 112 -4.67 1.65 7.82
CA GLN A 112 -4.92 2.44 9.03
C GLN A 112 -3.85 3.52 9.20
N LEU A 113 -2.57 3.16 9.05
CA LEU A 113 -1.46 4.11 9.10
C LEU A 113 -1.61 5.18 8.02
N HIS A 114 -1.92 4.77 6.78
CA HIS A 114 -2.15 5.70 5.69
C HIS A 114 -3.30 6.68 6.01
N ALA A 115 -4.41 6.18 6.56
CA ALA A 115 -5.54 7.03 6.94
C ALA A 115 -5.20 8.00 8.09
N GLN A 116 -4.32 7.62 9.00
CA GLN A 116 -3.84 8.50 10.07
C GLN A 116 -2.90 9.59 9.55
N LEU A 117 -2.03 9.25 8.60
CA LEU A 117 -1.05 10.17 8.03
C LEU A 117 -1.63 11.07 6.93
N ASN A 118 -2.75 10.69 6.32
CA ASN A 118 -3.36 11.44 5.23
C ASN A 118 -4.83 11.75 5.56
N GLN A 119 -5.11 13.00 5.79
CA GLN A 119 -6.46 13.51 6.07
C GLN A 119 -6.92 14.41 4.94
N SER A 120 -8.20 14.39 4.61
CA SER A 120 -8.78 15.27 3.62
C SER A 120 -10.13 15.80 4.07
N VAL A 121 -10.41 17.06 3.74
CA VAL A 121 -11.69 17.71 4.02
C VAL A 121 -12.07 18.59 2.83
N THR A 122 -13.25 18.40 2.30
CA THR A 122 -13.78 19.25 1.23
C THR A 122 -14.67 20.34 1.80
N VAL A 123 -14.42 21.58 1.41
CA VAL A 123 -15.15 22.79 1.81
C VAL A 123 -15.54 23.60 0.57
N ASN A 124 -16.39 24.60 0.75
CA ASN A 124 -16.78 25.51 -0.33
C ASN A 124 -15.85 26.73 -0.34
N GLY A 125 -15.19 26.98 -1.48
CA GLY A 125 -14.47 28.21 -1.77
C GLY A 125 -15.31 29.18 -2.59
N GLN A 126 -14.73 30.33 -2.96
CA GLN A 126 -15.40 31.35 -3.77
C GLN A 126 -15.64 30.86 -5.21
N ASP A 127 -14.68 30.14 -5.79
CA ASP A 127 -14.71 29.67 -7.18
C ASP A 127 -15.13 28.18 -7.33
N GLY A 128 -15.65 27.57 -6.27
CA GLY A 128 -16.06 26.17 -6.29
C GLY A 128 -15.65 25.39 -5.04
N ARG A 129 -15.65 24.07 -5.15
CA ARG A 129 -15.23 23.21 -4.05
C ARG A 129 -13.71 23.16 -3.95
N VAL A 130 -13.21 23.23 -2.74
CA VAL A 130 -11.78 23.09 -2.43
C VAL A 130 -11.59 21.89 -1.52
N THR A 131 -10.71 20.98 -1.93
CA THR A 131 -10.30 19.85 -1.10
C THR A 131 -8.99 20.19 -0.40
N VAL A 132 -9.07 20.31 0.91
CA VAL A 132 -7.92 20.53 1.78
C VAL A 132 -7.37 19.19 2.22
N LEU A 133 -6.07 18.97 2.00
CA LEU A 133 -5.34 17.76 2.33
C LEU A 133 -4.30 18.08 3.39
N LEU A 134 -4.17 17.19 4.36
CA LEU A 134 -3.08 17.21 5.34
C LEU A 134 -2.33 15.89 5.26
N ARG A 135 -1.06 15.95 4.92
CA ARG A 135 -0.17 14.80 4.89
C ARG A 135 0.88 14.95 5.97
N ILE A 136 0.83 14.09 6.98
CA ILE A 136 1.83 14.03 8.05
C ILE A 136 3.03 13.24 7.54
N VAL A 137 4.22 13.80 7.71
CA VAL A 137 5.51 13.16 7.41
C VAL A 137 6.14 12.80 8.74
N PRO A 138 6.15 11.49 9.10
CA PRO A 138 6.79 11.04 10.34
C PRO A 138 8.30 11.05 10.12
N ASP A 139 8.95 12.08 10.64
CA ASP A 139 10.39 12.20 10.69
C ASP A 139 10.81 12.00 12.15
N GLU A 140 11.82 11.17 12.40
CA GLU A 140 12.23 10.84 13.77
C GLU A 140 12.75 12.07 14.53
N ASP A 141 13.46 12.97 13.84
CA ASP A 141 14.07 14.14 14.46
C ASP A 141 13.16 15.39 14.41
N ASN A 142 12.36 15.52 13.36
CA ASN A 142 11.59 16.75 13.14
C ASN A 142 10.29 16.48 12.35
N PRO A 143 9.30 15.83 12.95
CA PRO A 143 8.05 15.51 12.29
C PRO A 143 7.32 16.79 11.85
N TYR A 144 6.76 16.75 10.66
CA TYR A 144 5.99 17.87 10.11
C TYR A 144 4.81 17.38 9.29
N ALA A 145 3.95 18.29 8.92
CA ALA A 145 2.86 18.00 7.98
C ALA A 145 2.90 18.97 6.79
N VAL A 146 2.33 18.53 5.69
CA VAL A 146 2.10 19.32 4.50
C VAL A 146 0.61 19.54 4.37
N LEU A 147 0.19 20.79 4.45
CA LEU A 147 -1.19 21.23 4.23
C LEU A 147 -1.28 21.75 2.80
N SER A 148 -2.15 21.16 1.98
CA SER A 148 -2.38 21.59 0.61
C SER A 148 -3.87 21.78 0.31
N ALA A 149 -4.17 22.66 -0.62
CA ALA A 149 -5.51 22.91 -1.12
C ALA A 149 -5.56 22.59 -2.61
N GLN A 150 -6.58 21.87 -3.04
CA GLN A 150 -6.84 21.52 -4.43
C GLN A 150 -8.23 22.01 -4.86
N GLY A 151 -8.28 22.61 -6.03
CA GLY A 151 -9.54 23.00 -6.68
C GLY A 151 -10.30 21.79 -7.26
N ASP A 152 -11.51 22.05 -7.75
CA ASP A 152 -12.37 21.03 -8.39
C ASP A 152 -11.71 20.34 -9.60
N GLY A 153 -10.78 21.01 -10.29
CA GLY A 153 -9.99 20.46 -11.40
C GLY A 153 -8.80 19.59 -10.97
N GLY A 154 -8.52 19.48 -9.67
CA GLY A 154 -7.35 18.80 -9.14
C GLY A 154 -6.08 19.66 -9.10
N ASP A 155 -6.17 20.92 -9.51
CA ASP A 155 -5.04 21.86 -9.47
C ASP A 155 -4.71 22.24 -8.02
N THR A 156 -3.41 22.26 -7.70
CA THR A 156 -2.95 22.71 -6.38
C THR A 156 -3.01 24.23 -6.30
N LEU A 157 -3.88 24.74 -5.43
CA LEU A 157 -4.07 26.16 -5.21
C LEU A 157 -3.03 26.74 -4.23
N ALA A 158 -2.69 25.97 -3.20
CA ALA A 158 -1.70 26.35 -2.21
C ALA A 158 -1.09 25.13 -1.52
N GLU A 159 0.16 25.24 -1.05
CA GLU A 159 0.83 24.20 -0.25
C GLU A 159 1.74 24.86 0.78
N PHE A 160 1.66 24.38 2.05
CA PHE A 160 2.47 24.87 3.15
C PHE A 160 2.94 23.77 4.07
N LYS A 161 4.15 23.89 4.57
CA LYS A 161 4.65 23.08 5.68
C LYS A 161 4.07 23.62 6.99
N VAL A 162 3.45 22.75 7.78
CA VAL A 162 2.84 23.06 9.07
C VAL A 162 3.34 22.08 10.13
N ASP A 163 3.01 22.34 11.39
CA ASP A 163 3.33 21.46 12.51
C ASP A 163 2.62 20.09 12.35
N ALA A 164 3.31 19.01 12.75
CA ALA A 164 2.74 17.65 12.68
C ALA A 164 1.46 17.49 13.53
N GLY A 165 1.31 18.29 14.58
CA GLY A 165 0.11 18.33 15.42
C GLY A 165 -1.04 19.18 14.88
N PHE A 166 -0.91 19.70 13.66
CA PHE A 166 -1.99 20.46 13.02
C PHE A 166 -3.25 19.61 12.89
N LYS A 167 -4.39 20.13 13.37
CA LYS A 167 -5.66 19.40 13.32
C LYS A 167 -6.51 19.90 12.13
N LEU A 168 -6.60 19.07 11.12
CA LEU A 168 -7.49 19.32 10.00
C LEU A 168 -8.91 18.88 10.36
N ASN A 169 -9.85 19.80 10.32
CA ASN A 169 -11.28 19.55 10.40
C ASN A 169 -12.01 20.54 9.48
N ARG A 170 -13.34 20.38 9.35
CA ARG A 170 -14.12 21.23 8.45
C ARG A 170 -14.02 22.70 8.80
N GLN A 171 -13.99 23.06 10.10
CA GLN A 171 -13.91 24.43 10.55
C GLN A 171 -12.54 25.05 10.23
N THR A 172 -11.43 24.34 10.52
CA THR A 172 -10.08 24.83 10.22
C THR A 172 -9.84 24.92 8.71
N ALA A 173 -10.35 23.94 7.93
CA ALA A 173 -10.28 23.96 6.47
C ALA A 173 -11.05 25.15 5.88
N GLN A 174 -12.30 25.38 6.33
CA GLN A 174 -13.11 26.50 5.86
C GLN A 174 -12.46 27.83 6.22
N ALA A 175 -12.00 27.99 7.45
CA ALA A 175 -11.33 29.22 7.88
C ALA A 175 -10.05 29.53 7.06
N TRP A 176 -9.33 28.49 6.65
CA TRP A 176 -8.16 28.65 5.80
C TRP A 176 -8.51 29.07 4.37
N VAL A 177 -9.56 28.48 3.81
CA VAL A 177 -10.07 28.83 2.48
C VAL A 177 -10.64 30.25 2.49
N ASP A 178 -11.40 30.62 3.53
CA ASP A 178 -11.96 31.96 3.70
C ASP A 178 -10.87 33.04 3.89
N ALA A 179 -9.70 32.66 4.39
CA ALA A 179 -8.51 33.51 4.49
C ALA A 179 -7.68 33.55 3.20
N ASP A 180 -8.25 33.19 2.05
CA ASP A 180 -7.63 33.17 0.73
C ASP A 180 -6.35 32.31 0.70
N LEU A 181 -6.40 31.16 1.38
CA LEU A 181 -5.31 30.19 1.46
C LEU A 181 -3.97 30.81 1.93
N ALA A 182 -4.02 31.87 2.69
CA ALA A 182 -2.84 32.50 3.25
C ALA A 182 -2.07 31.51 4.14
N LYS A 183 -0.74 31.67 4.23
CA LYS A 183 0.09 30.81 5.08
C LYS A 183 -0.54 30.68 6.47
N PRO A 184 -0.87 29.45 6.92
CA PRO A 184 -1.44 29.27 8.24
C PRO A 184 -0.50 29.86 9.28
N GLY A 185 -0.94 30.86 10.00
CA GLY A 185 -0.13 31.52 11.00
C GLY A 185 0.27 30.52 12.06
N SER A 186 1.53 30.51 12.46
CA SER A 186 1.92 29.97 13.75
C SER A 186 1.02 30.63 14.79
N GLY A 187 0.03 29.87 15.30
CA GLY A 187 -0.97 30.41 16.20
C GLY A 187 -0.30 31.20 17.31
N ARG A 188 -0.61 32.49 17.40
CA ARG A 188 -0.32 33.26 18.59
C ARG A 188 -0.93 32.52 19.78
N ARG A 189 -0.08 32.13 20.72
CA ARG A 189 -0.46 31.71 22.07
C ARG A 189 -1.30 32.78 22.75
#